data_035227fb6d77243ac4a4a2138d9d91a9
#
_entry.id   035227fb6d77243ac4a4a2138d9d91a9
#
_cell.length_a   1.000
_cell.length_b   1.000
_cell.length_c   1.000
_cell.angle_alpha   90.00
_cell.angle_beta   90.00
_cell.angle_gamma   90.00
#
_symmetry.space_group_name_H-M   'P 1'
#
loop_
_entity.id
_entity.type
_entity.pdbx_description
1 polymer ?
#
loop_
_entity_poly.entity_id
_entity_poly.type
_entity_poly.pdbx_seq_one_letter_code
_entity_poly.pdbx_strand_id
1 'polypeptide(L)'
;QATLLEKDKNIELMASPSIMQRYICLDVTQKPFDNPKVREALNYAINRPALVKVAFAGYATPATGVVPPSIAYAQSYKPWPYDPVKARELLKEAGYPNGFSTTLWSSHNHSTAQKVLQFTQQQLAQVGLKAQVTAMDAGQRAAEGEGNGQKESGVRLVYTGRADST
;
A
#
# COMPACT_ATOMS: atom_id res chain seq x y z
N GLN A 1 19.18 7.87 2.87
CA GLN A 1 19.97 9.12 2.71
C GLN A 1 19.71 10.09 3.86
N ALA A 2 18.46 10.43 4.20
CA ALA A 2 18.14 11.35 5.30
C ALA A 2 18.82 10.94 6.62
N THR A 3 18.76 9.69 6.99
CA THR A 3 19.39 9.13 8.23
C THR A 3 20.91 9.27 8.26
N LEU A 4 21.57 9.43 7.12
CA LEU A 4 23.00 9.71 7.05
C LEU A 4 23.28 11.21 7.23
N LEU A 5 22.41 12.06 6.64
CA LEU A 5 22.52 13.50 6.73
C LEU A 5 22.24 14.04 8.12
N GLU A 6 21.34 13.40 8.89
CA GLU A 6 21.07 13.74 10.30
C GLU A 6 22.31 13.65 11.21
N LYS A 7 23.31 12.89 10.81
CA LYS A 7 24.55 12.71 11.58
C LYS A 7 25.60 13.79 11.29
N ASP A 8 25.40 14.57 10.25
CA ASP A 8 26.31 15.65 9.88
C ASP A 8 25.90 16.94 10.60
N LYS A 9 26.77 17.44 11.47
CA LYS A 9 26.52 18.63 12.27
C LYS A 9 26.45 19.93 11.46
N ASN A 10 26.88 19.90 10.21
CA ASN A 10 26.86 21.05 9.32
C ASN A 10 25.58 21.09 8.44
N ILE A 11 24.70 20.11 8.59
CA ILE A 11 23.47 19.99 7.81
C ILE A 11 22.27 20.09 8.75
N GLU A 12 21.36 21.02 8.45
CA GLU A 12 20.05 21.09 9.08
C GLU A 12 19.05 20.34 8.18
N LEU A 13 18.45 19.28 8.72
CA LEU A 13 17.44 18.50 8.00
C LEU A 13 16.03 19.01 8.36
N MET A 14 15.41 19.75 7.43
CA MET A 14 14.02 20.20 7.58
C MET A 14 13.08 19.19 6.93
N ALA A 15 12.12 18.66 7.71
CA ALA A 15 11.07 17.79 7.25
C ALA A 15 9.70 18.47 7.42
N SER A 16 8.96 18.61 6.34
CA SER A 16 7.61 19.16 6.34
C SER A 16 6.58 18.16 5.83
N PRO A 17 5.32 18.21 6.30
CA PRO A 17 4.26 17.38 5.76
C PRO A 17 4.08 17.60 4.27
N SER A 18 3.94 16.50 3.52
CA SER A 18 3.65 16.50 2.10
C SER A 18 2.17 16.17 1.85
N ILE A 19 1.62 16.67 0.75
CA ILE A 19 0.30 16.29 0.25
C ILE A 19 0.32 14.94 -0.49
N MET A 20 1.50 14.34 -0.67
CA MET A 20 1.64 13.07 -1.38
C MET A 20 1.17 11.91 -0.51
N GLN A 21 0.20 11.16 -1.01
CA GLN A 21 -0.25 9.91 -0.41
C GLN A 21 0.22 8.70 -1.22
N ARG A 22 0.53 7.62 -0.50
CA ARG A 22 0.81 6.30 -1.06
C ARG A 22 -0.28 5.34 -0.59
N TYR A 23 -0.85 4.59 -1.51
CA TYR A 23 -1.96 3.70 -1.23
C TYR A 23 -1.90 2.44 -2.11
N ILE A 24 -2.67 1.44 -1.72
CA ILE A 24 -2.89 0.23 -2.51
C ILE A 24 -4.30 0.30 -3.07
N CYS A 25 -4.42 0.32 -4.41
CA CYS A 25 -5.70 0.23 -5.10
C CYS A 25 -6.16 -1.21 -5.18
N LEU A 26 -7.47 -1.41 -5.06
CA LEU A 26 -8.13 -2.68 -5.29
C LEU A 26 -9.10 -2.52 -6.46
N ASP A 27 -9.05 -3.43 -7.43
CA ASP A 27 -10.07 -3.48 -8.46
C ASP A 27 -11.33 -4.16 -7.90
N VAL A 28 -12.29 -3.35 -7.51
CA VAL A 28 -13.54 -3.82 -6.89
C VAL A 28 -14.51 -4.46 -7.89
N THR A 29 -14.20 -4.44 -9.18
CA THR A 29 -14.99 -5.14 -10.23
C THR A 29 -14.57 -6.60 -10.36
N GLN A 30 -13.42 -6.97 -9.79
CA GLN A 30 -12.83 -8.30 -9.87
C GLN A 30 -12.93 -9.05 -8.55
N LYS A 31 -13.26 -10.36 -8.64
CA LYS A 31 -13.17 -11.25 -7.48
C LYS A 31 -11.70 -11.46 -7.10
N PRO A 32 -11.41 -11.54 -5.80
CA PRO A 32 -12.31 -11.50 -4.65
C PRO A 32 -12.50 -10.10 -4.08
N PHE A 33 -12.01 -9.02 -4.72
CA PHE A 33 -12.03 -7.66 -4.17
C PHE A 33 -13.39 -6.96 -4.32
N ASP A 34 -14.33 -7.53 -5.07
CA ASP A 34 -15.74 -7.16 -5.08
C ASP A 34 -16.39 -7.34 -3.69
N ASN A 35 -15.91 -8.31 -2.90
CA ASN A 35 -16.41 -8.58 -1.55
C ASN A 35 -15.87 -7.57 -0.52
N PRO A 36 -16.72 -6.79 0.17
CA PRO A 36 -16.28 -5.81 1.17
C PRO A 36 -15.53 -6.45 2.36
N LYS A 37 -15.86 -7.68 2.77
CA LYS A 37 -15.16 -8.39 3.85
C LYS A 37 -13.71 -8.70 3.49
N VAL A 38 -13.43 -9.00 2.22
CA VAL A 38 -12.05 -9.20 1.74
C VAL A 38 -11.28 -7.88 1.84
N ARG A 39 -11.87 -6.77 1.42
CA ARG A 39 -11.21 -5.45 1.52
C ARG A 39 -10.97 -5.03 2.97
N GLU A 40 -11.92 -5.34 3.85
CA GLU A 40 -11.79 -5.10 5.29
C GLU A 40 -10.66 -5.97 5.88
N ALA A 41 -10.58 -7.25 5.52
CA ALA A 41 -9.52 -8.15 5.95
C ALA A 41 -8.12 -7.63 5.57
N LEU A 42 -7.95 -7.09 4.35
CA LEU A 42 -6.69 -6.48 3.93
C LEU A 42 -6.29 -5.28 4.79
N ASN A 43 -7.27 -4.50 5.26
CA ASN A 43 -7.01 -3.39 6.18
C ASN A 43 -6.50 -3.85 7.54
N TYR A 44 -7.02 -4.94 8.08
CA TYR A 44 -6.52 -5.55 9.33
C TYR A 44 -5.18 -6.28 9.15
N ALA A 45 -4.90 -6.79 7.94
CA ALA A 45 -3.70 -7.58 7.65
C ALA A 45 -2.40 -6.76 7.61
N ILE A 46 -2.46 -5.44 7.42
CA ILE A 46 -1.28 -4.61 7.22
C ILE A 46 -0.97 -3.74 8.44
N ASN A 47 0.19 -3.97 9.04
CA ASN A 47 0.75 -3.15 10.11
C ASN A 47 1.34 -1.85 9.54
N ARG A 48 0.50 -0.82 9.37
CA ARG A 48 0.90 0.46 8.77
C ARG A 48 2.01 1.18 9.53
N PRO A 49 1.98 1.28 10.88
CA PRO A 49 3.09 1.87 11.64
C PRO A 49 4.43 1.17 11.40
N ALA A 50 4.44 -0.16 11.38
CA ALA A 50 5.65 -0.92 11.09
C ALA A 50 6.13 -0.74 9.64
N LEU A 51 5.20 -0.68 8.67
CA LEU A 51 5.50 -0.39 7.27
C LEU A 51 6.19 0.97 7.12
N VAL A 52 5.65 2.01 7.75
CA VAL A 52 6.25 3.36 7.73
C VAL A 52 7.67 3.33 8.29
N LYS A 53 7.88 2.65 9.40
CA LYS A 53 9.22 2.53 10.01
C LYS A 53 10.21 1.81 9.08
N VAL A 54 9.80 0.72 8.44
CA VAL A 54 10.68 -0.11 7.60
C VAL A 54 10.96 0.55 6.24
N ALA A 55 9.92 1.06 5.56
CA ALA A 55 10.04 1.55 4.20
C ALA A 55 10.45 3.03 4.12
N PHE A 56 10.03 3.84 5.09
CA PHE A 56 10.20 5.30 5.08
C PHE A 56 11.09 5.81 6.20
N ALA A 57 11.72 4.92 6.99
CA ALA A 57 12.59 5.28 8.11
C ALA A 57 11.96 6.29 9.10
N GLY A 58 10.63 6.26 9.23
CA GLY A 58 9.88 7.19 10.09
C GLY A 58 9.49 8.53 9.44
N TYR A 59 9.96 8.82 8.21
CA TYR A 59 9.64 10.07 7.47
C TYR A 59 8.30 10.03 6.75
N ALA A 60 7.33 9.28 7.25
CA ALA A 60 5.97 9.24 6.76
C ALA A 60 5.02 8.99 7.92
N THR A 61 3.75 9.28 7.73
CA THR A 61 2.68 9.01 8.69
C THR A 61 1.65 8.06 8.08
N PRO A 62 1.12 7.07 8.83
CA PRO A 62 0.02 6.28 8.34
C PRO A 62 -1.18 7.17 7.98
N ALA A 63 -1.71 7.01 6.77
CA ALA A 63 -2.87 7.77 6.34
C ALA A 63 -4.12 7.38 7.15
N THR A 64 -4.90 8.39 7.55
CA THR A 64 -6.15 8.26 8.30
C THR A 64 -7.39 8.61 7.46
N GLY A 65 -7.20 8.95 6.19
CA GLY A 65 -8.26 9.30 5.24
C GLY A 65 -7.77 9.24 3.81
N VAL A 66 -8.66 9.51 2.88
CA VAL A 66 -8.36 9.56 1.44
C VAL A 66 -7.67 10.87 1.06
N VAL A 67 -7.91 11.93 1.83
CA VAL A 67 -7.32 13.26 1.65
C VAL A 67 -6.26 13.48 2.74
N PRO A 68 -5.06 13.98 2.40
CA PRO A 68 -4.03 14.29 3.39
C PRO A 68 -4.54 15.27 4.45
N PRO A 69 -4.17 15.10 5.74
CA PRO A 69 -4.65 15.97 6.81
C PRO A 69 -4.24 17.45 6.67
N SER A 70 -3.24 17.74 5.84
CA SER A 70 -2.79 19.11 5.54
C SER A 70 -3.69 19.87 4.57
N ILE A 71 -4.62 19.18 3.91
CA ILE A 71 -5.57 19.80 2.97
C ILE A 71 -6.84 20.22 3.71
N ALA A 72 -7.37 21.42 3.35
CA ALA A 72 -8.60 21.92 3.92
C ALA A 72 -9.76 20.93 3.72
N TYR A 73 -10.63 20.81 4.73
CA TYR A 73 -11.77 19.88 4.78
C TYR A 73 -11.39 18.39 4.80
N ALA A 74 -10.11 18.02 4.99
CA ALA A 74 -9.72 16.65 5.17
C ALA A 74 -10.41 16.04 6.39
N GLN A 75 -11.00 14.86 6.22
CA GLN A 75 -11.61 14.12 7.33
C GLN A 75 -10.65 13.01 7.75
N SER A 76 -10.40 12.95 9.06
CA SER A 76 -9.62 11.87 9.66
C SER A 76 -10.54 10.78 10.18
N TYR A 77 -10.28 9.56 9.77
CA TYR A 77 -10.99 8.38 10.25
C TYR A 77 -10.14 7.64 11.29
N LYS A 78 -10.80 6.89 12.15
CA LYS A 78 -10.10 5.98 13.06
C LYS A 78 -9.30 4.96 12.23
N PRO A 79 -7.98 4.89 12.40
CA PRO A 79 -7.18 3.95 11.62
C PRO A 79 -7.55 2.51 11.97
N TRP A 80 -7.55 1.63 10.97
CA TRP A 80 -7.73 0.21 11.17
C TRP A 80 -6.56 -0.34 12.00
N PRO A 81 -6.83 -1.05 13.10
CA PRO A 81 -5.76 -1.69 13.86
C PRO A 81 -5.16 -2.85 13.07
N TYR A 82 -3.91 -3.16 13.35
CA TYR A 82 -3.32 -4.40 12.86
C TYR A 82 -3.84 -5.58 13.66
N ASP A 83 -4.57 -6.46 13.02
CA ASP A 83 -5.15 -7.67 13.63
C ASP A 83 -5.22 -8.80 12.58
N PRO A 84 -4.15 -9.61 12.47
CA PRO A 84 -4.13 -10.71 11.49
C PRO A 84 -5.08 -11.86 11.85
N VAL A 85 -5.53 -11.96 13.11
CA VAL A 85 -6.55 -12.95 13.50
C VAL A 85 -7.89 -12.56 12.91
N LYS A 86 -8.29 -11.31 13.13
CA LYS A 86 -9.52 -10.75 12.56
C LYS A 86 -9.50 -10.77 11.03
N ALA A 87 -8.36 -10.50 10.42
CA ALA A 87 -8.21 -10.60 8.97
C ALA A 87 -8.52 -12.01 8.45
N ARG A 88 -7.99 -13.06 9.09
CA ARG A 88 -8.29 -14.46 8.71
C ARG A 88 -9.75 -14.83 8.92
N GLU A 89 -10.38 -14.37 10.00
CA GLU A 89 -11.81 -14.58 10.25
C GLU A 89 -12.65 -13.99 9.11
N LEU A 90 -12.39 -12.74 8.73
CA LEU A 90 -13.10 -12.05 7.65
C LEU A 90 -12.88 -12.73 6.29
N LEU A 91 -11.67 -13.23 6.01
CA LEU A 91 -11.41 -14.02 4.81
C LEU A 91 -12.21 -15.32 4.80
N LYS A 92 -12.27 -16.03 5.93
CA LYS A 92 -13.10 -17.25 6.09
C LYS A 92 -14.59 -16.96 5.85
N GLU A 93 -15.12 -15.89 6.46
CA GLU A 93 -16.49 -15.45 6.27
C GLU A 93 -16.79 -15.03 4.82
N ALA A 94 -15.78 -14.52 4.12
CA ALA A 94 -15.86 -14.16 2.70
C ALA A 94 -15.80 -15.36 1.75
N GLY A 95 -15.60 -16.59 2.27
CA GLY A 95 -15.48 -17.80 1.46
C GLY A 95 -14.05 -18.19 1.09
N TYR A 96 -13.04 -17.56 1.70
CA TYR A 96 -11.61 -17.82 1.44
C TYR A 96 -10.87 -18.33 2.70
N PRO A 97 -11.27 -19.46 3.30
CA PRO A 97 -10.67 -19.97 4.55
C PRO A 97 -9.18 -20.31 4.41
N ASN A 98 -8.73 -20.65 3.21
CA ASN A 98 -7.34 -20.96 2.88
C ASN A 98 -6.62 -19.81 2.18
N GLY A 99 -7.22 -18.60 2.17
CA GLY A 99 -6.73 -17.47 1.42
C GLY A 99 -6.90 -17.64 -0.10
N PHE A 100 -6.15 -16.84 -0.86
CA PHE A 100 -6.15 -16.88 -2.33
C PHE A 100 -4.81 -16.36 -2.86
N SER A 101 -4.57 -16.57 -4.16
CA SER A 101 -3.42 -16.00 -4.87
C SER A 101 -3.80 -14.67 -5.50
N THR A 102 -2.88 -13.69 -5.47
CA THR A 102 -3.05 -12.37 -6.07
C THR A 102 -1.73 -11.84 -6.60
N THR A 103 -1.75 -10.81 -7.41
CA THR A 103 -0.56 -10.07 -7.82
C THR A 103 -0.53 -8.73 -7.11
N LEU A 104 0.59 -8.43 -6.46
CA LEU A 104 0.89 -7.13 -5.90
C LEU A 104 1.77 -6.36 -6.89
N TRP A 105 1.16 -5.42 -7.56
CA TRP A 105 1.77 -4.69 -8.65
C TRP A 105 2.19 -3.28 -8.22
N SER A 106 3.27 -2.75 -8.79
CA SER A 106 3.71 -1.39 -8.54
C SER A 106 4.09 -0.67 -9.84
N SER A 107 3.60 0.57 -9.98
CA SER A 107 4.05 1.51 -10.98
C SER A 107 5.40 2.15 -10.65
N HIS A 108 5.98 1.82 -9.50
CA HIS A 108 7.26 2.35 -9.02
C HIS A 108 8.25 1.23 -8.74
N ASN A 109 9.51 1.41 -9.18
CA ASN A 109 10.58 0.44 -9.01
C ASN A 109 11.78 0.98 -8.21
N HIS A 110 11.60 2.04 -7.42
CA HIS A 110 12.66 2.55 -6.54
C HIS A 110 12.72 1.74 -5.22
N SER A 111 13.82 1.85 -4.49
CA SER A 111 14.10 1.06 -3.29
C SER A 111 13.00 1.12 -2.21
N THR A 112 12.38 2.27 -2.01
CA THR A 112 11.26 2.42 -1.06
C THR A 112 10.03 1.63 -1.53
N ALA A 113 9.69 1.67 -2.83
CA ALA A 113 8.59 0.90 -3.38
C ALA A 113 8.82 -0.61 -3.20
N GLN A 114 10.04 -1.08 -3.47
CA GLN A 114 10.40 -2.49 -3.26
C GLN A 114 10.23 -2.91 -1.80
N LYS A 115 10.65 -2.09 -0.84
CA LYS A 115 10.45 -2.34 0.59
C LYS A 115 8.96 -2.41 0.96
N VAL A 116 8.13 -1.50 0.42
CA VAL A 116 6.68 -1.52 0.64
C VAL A 116 6.07 -2.79 0.09
N LEU A 117 6.43 -3.19 -1.14
CA LEU A 117 5.91 -4.41 -1.77
C LEU A 117 6.30 -5.66 -0.98
N GLN A 118 7.58 -5.80 -0.61
CA GLN A 118 8.08 -6.95 0.17
C GLN A 118 7.41 -7.02 1.54
N PHE A 119 7.33 -5.90 2.25
CA PHE A 119 6.66 -5.85 3.55
C PHE A 119 5.18 -6.24 3.42
N THR A 120 4.47 -5.68 2.45
CA THR A 120 3.07 -5.99 2.18
C THR A 120 2.89 -7.47 1.85
N GLN A 121 3.72 -8.04 0.98
CA GLN A 121 3.71 -9.45 0.63
C GLN A 121 3.85 -10.35 1.87
N GLN A 122 4.81 -10.03 2.76
CA GLN A 122 5.02 -10.77 4.00
C GLN A 122 3.81 -10.71 4.94
N GLN A 123 3.20 -9.53 5.08
CA GLN A 123 2.00 -9.36 5.93
C GLN A 123 0.80 -10.12 5.35
N LEU A 124 0.59 -10.08 4.04
CA LEU A 124 -0.46 -10.83 3.37
C LEU A 124 -0.27 -12.35 3.50
N ALA A 125 0.96 -12.83 3.45
CA ALA A 125 1.28 -14.24 3.65
C ALA A 125 0.88 -14.73 5.05
N GLN A 126 0.97 -13.90 6.08
CA GLN A 126 0.56 -14.24 7.46
C GLN A 126 -0.95 -14.53 7.59
N VAL A 127 -1.74 -14.01 6.67
CA VAL A 127 -3.20 -14.24 6.64
C VAL A 127 -3.63 -15.22 5.54
N GLY A 128 -2.67 -15.94 4.93
CA GLY A 128 -2.92 -16.99 3.93
C GLY A 128 -2.99 -16.50 2.49
N LEU A 129 -2.69 -15.21 2.23
CA LEU A 129 -2.71 -14.67 0.87
C LEU A 129 -1.34 -14.82 0.20
N LYS A 130 -1.32 -15.40 -1.00
CA LYS A 130 -0.11 -15.59 -1.80
C LYS A 130 0.00 -14.46 -2.83
N ALA A 131 0.69 -13.38 -2.47
CA ALA A 131 0.90 -12.25 -3.34
C ALA A 131 2.19 -12.42 -4.16
N GLN A 132 2.08 -12.46 -5.49
CA GLN A 132 3.22 -12.37 -6.39
C GLN A 132 3.53 -10.89 -6.63
N VAL A 133 4.76 -10.48 -6.36
CA VAL A 133 5.19 -9.10 -6.56
C VAL A 133 5.64 -8.89 -8.01
N THR A 134 5.06 -7.89 -8.66
CA THR A 134 5.45 -7.44 -10.01
C THR A 134 5.70 -5.94 -9.97
N ALA A 135 6.94 -5.53 -10.20
CA ALA A 135 7.31 -4.11 -10.33
C ALA A 135 7.57 -3.81 -11.80
N MET A 136 6.93 -2.79 -12.33
CA MET A 136 7.17 -2.33 -13.70
C MET A 136 8.32 -1.33 -13.76
N ASP A 137 9.09 -1.38 -14.82
CA ASP A 137 9.97 -0.31 -15.18
C ASP A 137 9.21 0.85 -15.92
N ALA A 138 9.91 1.94 -16.16
CA ALA A 138 9.32 3.11 -16.84
C ALA A 138 8.90 2.83 -18.28
N GLY A 139 9.61 1.94 -18.98
CA GLY A 139 9.31 1.56 -20.36
C GLY A 139 8.06 0.71 -20.46
N GLN A 140 7.91 -0.27 -19.59
CA GLN A 140 6.70 -1.11 -19.50
C GLN A 140 5.47 -0.27 -19.18
N ARG A 141 5.61 0.73 -18.29
CA ARG A 141 4.53 1.66 -17.95
C ARG A 141 4.07 2.48 -19.15
N ALA A 142 5.03 3.00 -19.96
CA ALA A 142 4.73 3.78 -21.16
C ALA A 142 4.04 2.93 -22.25
N ALA A 143 4.45 1.67 -22.38
CA ALA A 143 3.88 0.73 -23.36
C ALA A 143 2.46 0.27 -23.02
N GLU A 144 2.13 0.14 -21.72
CA GLU A 144 0.80 -0.30 -21.27
C GLU A 144 -0.23 0.83 -21.13
N GLY A 145 0.20 2.10 -21.19
CA GLY A 145 -0.64 3.29 -21.00
C GLY A 145 -1.17 3.42 -19.57
N GLU A 146 -1.33 4.63 -19.07
CA GLU A 146 -1.79 4.87 -17.67
C GLU A 146 -3.19 4.34 -17.34
N GLY A 147 -3.91 3.78 -18.30
CA GLY A 147 -5.27 3.27 -18.15
C GLY A 147 -5.50 1.81 -18.54
N ASN A 148 -4.50 1.11 -19.08
CA ASN A 148 -4.73 -0.18 -19.75
C ASN A 148 -4.18 -1.42 -19.01
N GLY A 149 -3.80 -1.28 -17.75
CA GLY A 149 -3.46 -2.42 -16.88
C GLY A 149 -4.61 -3.39 -16.60
N GLN A 150 -5.71 -3.28 -17.33
CA GLN A 150 -6.93 -4.06 -17.16
C GLN A 150 -7.02 -5.32 -18.02
N LYS A 151 -6.07 -5.61 -18.91
CA LYS A 151 -6.23 -6.72 -19.86
C LYS A 151 -5.60 -8.05 -19.44
N GLU A 152 -4.81 -8.10 -18.41
CA GLU A 152 -4.37 -9.38 -17.88
C GLU A 152 -5.33 -9.84 -16.78
N SER A 153 -5.98 -10.95 -17.00
CA SER A 153 -6.86 -11.63 -16.06
C SER A 153 -6.10 -12.01 -14.79
N GLY A 154 -6.08 -11.12 -13.81
CA GLY A 154 -5.44 -11.34 -12.52
C GLY A 154 -5.92 -10.35 -11.47
N VAL A 155 -6.15 -10.88 -10.28
CA VAL A 155 -6.47 -10.11 -9.09
C VAL A 155 -5.28 -9.23 -8.72
N ARG A 156 -5.42 -7.90 -8.78
CA ARG A 156 -4.32 -6.94 -8.60
C ARG A 156 -4.49 -6.06 -7.39
N LEU A 157 -3.40 -5.95 -6.63
CA LEU A 157 -3.18 -4.88 -5.67
C LEU A 157 -2.16 -3.92 -6.28
N VAL A 158 -2.51 -2.66 -6.46
CA VAL A 158 -1.62 -1.67 -7.08
C VAL A 158 -1.09 -0.70 -6.04
N TYR A 159 0.22 -0.74 -5.82
CA TYR A 159 0.89 0.29 -5.04
C TYR A 159 1.20 1.49 -5.93
N THR A 160 0.58 2.60 -5.64
CA THR A 160 0.75 3.86 -6.38
C THR A 160 0.76 5.05 -5.43
N GLY A 161 0.99 6.23 -5.95
CA GLY A 161 0.92 7.48 -5.20
C GLY A 161 0.43 8.60 -6.08
N ARG A 162 -0.38 9.48 -5.52
CA ARG A 162 -0.88 10.70 -6.14
C ARG A 162 -0.38 11.89 -5.36
N ALA A 163 0.17 12.88 -6.07
CA ALA A 163 0.26 14.25 -5.59
C ALA A 163 -0.91 14.99 -6.23
N ASP A 164 -1.84 15.47 -5.43
CA ASP A 164 -2.83 16.39 -5.96
C ASP A 164 -2.14 17.74 -6.13
N SER A 165 -1.88 18.09 -7.39
CA SER A 165 -1.49 19.44 -7.75
C SER A 165 -2.70 20.34 -7.59
N THR A 166 -2.64 21.26 -6.65
CA THR A 166 -3.51 22.45 -6.61
C THR A 166 -3.20 23.37 -7.75
#